data_6ea2d54accfdee22d4e5c088154ca1b2
#
_entry.id   6ea2d54accfdee22d4e5c088154ca1b2
#
_cell.length_a   1.000
_cell.length_b   1.000
_cell.length_c   1.000
_cell.angle_alpha   90.00
_cell.angle_beta   90.00
_cell.angle_gamma   90.00
#
_symmetry.space_group_name_H-M   'P 1'
#
loop_
_entity.id
_entity.type
_entity.pdbx_description
1 polymer ?
#
loop_
_entity_poly.entity_id
_entity_poly.type
_entity_poly.pdbx_seq_one_letter_code
_entity_poly.pdbx_strand_id
1 'polypeptide(L)'
;MAKRLASLGISIASTVPIGKDVMPIPLLQKHKVNVMLGNDSITDHWSPFGIGDTLQKAHLASDLYGWSNEYNLSRSLSLATGGITPLDEAGKQIWPKVGDAATAVLIPASCSAEAVARLPETCCRIA
;
A
#
# COMPACT_ATOMS: atom_id res chain seq x y z
N MET A 1 15.29 -10.83 -13.39
CA MET A 1 14.71 -9.48 -13.59
C MET A 1 14.63 -8.69 -12.30
N ALA A 2 13.94 -9.13 -11.24
CA ALA A 2 13.76 -8.37 -10.00
C ALA A 2 15.07 -7.88 -9.35
N LYS A 3 16.10 -8.74 -9.21
CA LYS A 3 17.41 -8.34 -8.68
C LYS A 3 18.06 -7.20 -9.47
N ARG A 4 17.89 -7.18 -10.80
CA ARG A 4 18.43 -6.13 -11.66
C ARG A 4 17.67 -4.81 -11.49
N LEU A 5 16.36 -4.85 -11.33
CA LEU A 5 15.57 -3.64 -10.99
C LEU A 5 16.06 -3.03 -9.67
N ALA A 6 16.22 -3.86 -8.64
CA ALA A 6 16.71 -3.41 -7.34
C ALA A 6 18.12 -2.80 -7.42
N SER A 7 19.05 -3.45 -8.13
CA SER A 7 20.43 -2.94 -8.27
C SER A 7 20.53 -1.63 -9.03
N LEU A 8 19.55 -1.33 -9.87
CA LEU A 8 19.46 -0.07 -10.63
C LEU A 8 18.61 1.00 -9.92
N GLY A 9 18.08 0.71 -8.73
CA GLY A 9 17.20 1.63 -7.99
C GLY A 9 15.87 1.91 -8.68
N ILE A 10 15.41 1.00 -9.57
CA ILE A 10 14.17 1.18 -10.31
C ILE A 10 12.99 0.79 -9.42
N SER A 11 12.07 1.73 -9.21
CA SER A 11 10.80 1.50 -8.52
C SER A 11 9.71 1.10 -9.53
N ILE A 12 8.70 0.40 -9.04
CA ILE A 12 7.54 -0.03 -9.83
C ILE A 12 6.27 0.59 -9.25
N ALA A 13 5.45 1.18 -10.10
CA ALA A 13 4.08 1.55 -9.77
C ALA A 13 3.12 0.48 -10.30
N SER A 14 2.13 0.09 -9.51
CA SER A 14 1.11 -0.90 -9.89
C SER A 14 -0.28 -0.41 -9.56
N THR A 15 -1.21 -0.62 -10.47
CA THR A 15 -2.64 -0.39 -10.25
C THR A 15 -3.35 -1.61 -9.66
N VAL A 16 -2.61 -2.69 -9.37
CA VAL A 16 -3.13 -3.99 -8.95
C VAL A 16 -4.15 -4.52 -9.98
N PRO A 17 -3.74 -4.72 -11.25
CA PRO A 17 -4.66 -5.23 -12.25
C PRO A 17 -5.09 -6.67 -11.88
N ILE A 18 -6.38 -6.92 -11.93
CA ILE A 18 -6.94 -8.26 -11.75
C ILE A 18 -7.14 -8.86 -13.13
N GLY A 19 -6.53 -10.01 -13.38
CA GLY A 19 -6.64 -10.66 -14.69
C GLY A 19 -5.54 -11.69 -14.92
N LYS A 20 -5.17 -11.89 -16.18
CA LYS A 20 -4.17 -12.90 -16.55
C LYS A 20 -2.75 -12.52 -16.10
N ASP A 21 -2.45 -11.24 -16.08
CA ASP A 21 -1.10 -10.70 -15.81
C ASP A 21 -1.05 -9.98 -14.48
N VAL A 22 -0.99 -10.75 -13.41
CA VAL A 22 -0.85 -10.22 -12.06
C VAL A 22 0.61 -9.82 -11.80
N MET A 23 0.83 -8.57 -11.37
CA MET A 23 2.15 -8.08 -11.01
C MET A 23 2.72 -8.91 -9.84
N PRO A 24 3.93 -9.48 -9.91
CA PRO A 24 4.47 -10.31 -8.83
C PRO A 24 5.02 -9.48 -7.66
N ILE A 25 4.18 -8.66 -7.02
CA ILE A 25 4.58 -7.75 -5.93
C ILE A 25 5.35 -8.46 -4.81
N PRO A 26 4.92 -9.63 -4.29
CA PRO A 26 5.68 -10.31 -3.24
C PRO A 26 7.10 -10.69 -3.67
N LEU A 27 7.29 -11.08 -4.93
CA LEU A 27 8.61 -11.40 -5.47
C LEU A 27 9.47 -10.14 -5.60
N LEU A 28 8.90 -9.03 -6.06
CA LEU A 28 9.60 -7.75 -6.18
C LEU A 28 10.06 -7.25 -4.81
N GLN A 29 9.19 -7.27 -3.80
CA GLN A 29 9.51 -6.89 -2.42
C GLN A 29 10.60 -7.79 -1.81
N LYS A 30 10.53 -9.12 -2.03
CA LYS A 30 11.57 -10.07 -1.61
C LYS A 30 12.96 -9.69 -2.14
N HIS A 31 13.02 -9.08 -3.32
CA HIS A 31 14.26 -8.59 -3.93
C HIS A 31 14.54 -7.10 -3.66
N LYS A 32 13.80 -6.48 -2.72
CA LYS A 32 13.97 -5.08 -2.33
C LYS A 32 13.74 -4.09 -3.48
N VAL A 33 12.90 -4.45 -4.43
CA VAL A 33 12.37 -3.49 -5.40
C VAL A 33 11.31 -2.67 -4.70
N ASN A 34 11.43 -1.34 -4.76
CA ASN A 34 10.39 -0.46 -4.24
C ASN A 34 9.15 -0.57 -5.13
N VAL A 35 8.02 -0.91 -4.52
CA VAL A 35 6.73 -1.00 -5.21
C VAL A 35 5.76 -0.03 -4.54
N MET A 36 5.10 0.76 -5.35
CA MET A 36 4.05 1.70 -4.92
C MET A 36 2.74 1.37 -5.63
N LEU A 37 1.63 1.62 -4.98
CA LEU A 37 0.31 1.51 -5.59
C LEU A 37 -0.12 2.85 -6.15
N GLY A 38 -0.83 2.79 -7.28
CA GLY A 38 -1.42 3.94 -7.93
C GLY A 38 -2.78 3.58 -8.51
N ASN A 39 -3.57 4.59 -8.85
CA ASN A 39 -4.91 4.39 -9.40
C ASN A 39 -4.95 4.51 -10.92
N ASP A 40 -3.90 5.10 -11.53
CA ASP A 40 -3.93 5.53 -12.92
C ASP A 40 -5.11 6.50 -13.16
N SER A 41 -5.69 6.53 -14.33
CA SER A 41 -6.89 7.31 -14.55
C SER A 41 -8.11 6.63 -13.95
N ILE A 42 -8.88 7.36 -13.15
CA ILE A 42 -10.16 6.88 -12.58
C ILE A 42 -11.35 7.18 -13.47
N THR A 43 -11.13 7.92 -14.54
CA THR A 43 -12.17 8.40 -15.46
C THR A 43 -12.18 7.66 -16.80
N ASP A 44 -11.17 6.86 -17.08
CA ASP A 44 -11.13 6.06 -18.29
C ASP A 44 -11.76 4.68 -18.08
N HIS A 45 -11.99 3.98 -19.20
CA HIS A 45 -12.65 2.69 -19.21
C HIS A 45 -11.71 1.49 -19.00
N TRP A 46 -10.42 1.73 -18.76
CA TRP A 46 -9.42 0.68 -18.52
C TRP A 46 -9.70 -0.09 -17.23
N SER A 47 -10.11 0.62 -16.20
CA SER A 47 -10.46 0.03 -14.93
C SER A 47 -11.66 0.77 -14.33
N PRO A 48 -12.88 0.32 -14.61
CA PRO A 48 -14.08 0.93 -14.05
C PRO A 48 -14.23 0.65 -12.55
N PHE A 49 -13.33 -0.15 -11.98
CA PHE A 49 -13.34 -0.56 -10.59
C PHE A 49 -12.35 0.26 -9.78
N GLY A 50 -12.77 1.38 -9.23
CA GLY A 50 -11.91 2.18 -8.37
C GLY A 50 -12.50 3.56 -8.12
N ILE A 51 -12.16 4.11 -6.97
CA ILE A 51 -12.61 5.43 -6.52
C ILE A 51 -11.45 6.42 -6.37
N GLY A 52 -10.27 6.08 -6.89
CA GLY A 52 -9.06 6.91 -6.74
C GLY A 52 -8.39 6.83 -5.38
N ASP A 53 -8.77 5.88 -4.54
CA ASP A 53 -8.20 5.68 -3.20
C ASP A 53 -7.09 4.62 -3.21
N THR A 54 -5.89 5.01 -2.77
CA THR A 54 -4.75 4.10 -2.67
C THR A 54 -4.89 3.09 -1.52
N LEU A 55 -5.66 3.41 -0.48
CA LEU A 55 -6.00 2.44 0.58
C LEU A 55 -6.83 1.29 0.01
N GLN A 56 -7.80 1.60 -0.88
CA GLN A 56 -8.54 0.57 -1.61
C GLN A 56 -7.60 -0.33 -2.43
N LYS A 57 -6.55 0.23 -3.01
CA LYS A 57 -5.54 -0.56 -3.74
C LYS A 57 -4.72 -1.46 -2.83
N ALA A 58 -4.39 -1.00 -1.62
CA ALA A 58 -3.72 -1.84 -0.62
C ALA A 58 -4.62 -3.00 -0.14
N HIS A 59 -5.90 -2.74 0.07
CA HIS A 59 -6.92 -3.76 0.34
C HIS A 59 -6.97 -4.81 -0.78
N LEU A 60 -7.14 -4.36 -2.02
CA LEU A 60 -7.22 -5.21 -3.19
C LEU A 60 -5.95 -6.07 -3.37
N ALA A 61 -4.77 -5.49 -3.17
CA ALA A 61 -3.52 -6.22 -3.19
C ALA A 61 -3.47 -7.28 -2.09
N SER A 62 -3.93 -6.94 -0.89
CA SER A 62 -3.95 -7.87 0.24
C SER A 62 -4.86 -9.06 -0.02
N ASP A 63 -6.03 -8.84 -0.59
CA ASP A 63 -6.95 -9.91 -1.00
C ASP A 63 -6.35 -10.78 -2.11
N LEU A 64 -5.82 -10.16 -3.15
CA LEU A 64 -5.22 -10.82 -4.31
C LEU A 64 -4.05 -11.74 -3.95
N TYR A 65 -3.21 -11.33 -2.98
CA TYR A 65 -2.03 -12.11 -2.57
C TYR A 65 -2.27 -12.96 -1.31
N GLY A 66 -3.49 -12.99 -0.77
CA GLY A 66 -3.84 -13.74 0.43
C GLY A 66 -3.19 -13.21 1.71
N TRP A 67 -2.94 -11.91 1.79
CA TRP A 67 -2.37 -11.26 2.98
C TRP A 67 -3.47 -11.00 4.00
N SER A 68 -3.85 -12.02 4.76
CA SER A 68 -4.99 -11.98 5.69
C SER A 68 -4.63 -11.85 7.16
N ASN A 69 -3.34 -12.00 7.52
CA ASN A 69 -2.89 -11.82 8.89
C ASN A 69 -2.53 -10.36 9.18
N GLU A 70 -2.54 -9.99 10.46
CA GLU A 70 -2.30 -8.62 10.92
C GLU A 70 -0.95 -8.06 10.45
N TYR A 71 0.10 -8.88 10.49
CA TYR A 71 1.42 -8.50 10.03
C TYR A 71 1.41 -8.07 8.55
N ASN A 72 0.91 -8.92 7.67
CA ASN A 72 0.89 -8.63 6.24
C ASN A 72 -0.05 -7.47 5.88
N LEU A 73 -1.23 -7.40 6.50
CA LEU A 73 -2.16 -6.30 6.30
C LEU A 73 -1.54 -4.96 6.69
N SER A 74 -0.90 -4.89 7.85
CA SER A 74 -0.27 -3.64 8.31
C SER A 74 0.90 -3.22 7.41
N ARG A 75 1.66 -4.18 6.83
CA ARG A 75 2.76 -3.89 5.89
C ARG A 75 2.28 -3.52 4.50
N SER A 76 1.15 -4.05 4.05
CA SER A 76 0.59 -3.69 2.74
C SER A 76 0.25 -2.20 2.64
N LEU A 77 -0.02 -1.52 3.77
CA LEU A 77 -0.21 -0.08 3.82
C LEU A 77 1.00 0.69 3.26
N SER A 78 2.22 0.18 3.44
CA SER A 78 3.43 0.82 2.91
C SER A 78 3.40 1.01 1.39
N LEU A 79 2.71 0.14 0.69
CA LEU A 79 2.54 0.23 -0.76
C LEU A 79 1.69 1.44 -1.17
N ALA A 80 0.75 1.86 -0.30
CA ALA A 80 -0.12 3.02 -0.52
C ALA A 80 0.50 4.34 -0.03
N THR A 81 1.45 4.27 0.92
CA THR A 81 2.03 5.44 1.62
C THR A 81 3.45 5.77 1.19
N GLY A 82 3.96 5.15 0.13
CA GLY A 82 5.33 5.37 -0.33
C GLY A 82 6.41 4.83 0.63
N GLY A 83 6.11 3.77 1.36
CA GLY A 83 7.03 3.10 2.28
C GLY A 83 6.86 3.47 3.75
N ILE A 84 5.96 4.41 4.07
CA ILE A 84 5.71 4.80 5.48
C ILE A 84 4.76 3.78 6.12
N THR A 85 5.17 3.24 7.27
CA THR A 85 4.32 2.39 8.11
C THR A 85 4.33 2.90 9.54
N PRO A 86 3.22 2.74 10.31
CA PRO A 86 3.21 3.09 11.72
C PRO A 86 4.17 2.25 12.57
N LEU A 87 4.39 0.99 12.17
CA LEU A 87 5.17 0.01 12.91
C LEU A 87 6.37 -0.50 12.10
N ASP A 88 7.46 -0.81 12.78
CA ASP A 88 8.60 -1.51 12.22
C ASP A 88 8.35 -3.03 12.11
N GLU A 89 9.36 -3.78 11.67
CA GLU A 89 9.31 -5.25 11.55
C GLU A 89 9.04 -5.97 12.88
N ALA A 90 9.42 -5.35 14.00
CA ALA A 90 9.22 -5.89 15.35
C ALA A 90 7.88 -5.45 15.97
N GLY A 91 7.06 -4.66 15.26
CA GLY A 91 5.79 -4.14 15.75
C GLY A 91 5.92 -2.91 16.65
N LYS A 92 7.10 -2.28 16.72
CA LYS A 92 7.31 -1.05 17.47
C LYS A 92 6.86 0.15 16.64
N GLN A 93 6.18 1.10 17.28
CA GLN A 93 5.79 2.35 16.63
C GLN A 93 7.01 3.16 16.17
N ILE A 94 7.04 3.50 14.90
CA ILE A 94 8.07 4.33 14.27
C ILE A 94 7.52 5.60 13.65
N TRP A 95 6.23 5.67 13.40
CA TRP A 95 5.52 6.84 12.90
C TRP A 95 4.09 6.90 13.51
N PRO A 96 3.52 8.08 13.81
CA PRO A 96 4.20 9.38 13.84
C PRO A 96 5.05 9.55 15.11
N LYS A 97 6.07 10.39 15.05
CA LYS A 97 6.90 10.81 16.17
C LYS A 97 7.17 12.31 16.12
N VAL A 98 7.63 12.87 17.23
CA VAL A 98 8.00 14.29 17.31
C VAL A 98 9.07 14.61 16.26
N GLY A 99 8.79 15.62 15.44
CA GLY A 99 9.65 16.05 14.34
C GLY A 99 9.26 15.52 12.96
N ASP A 100 8.34 14.57 12.86
CA ASP A 100 7.80 14.14 11.58
C ASP A 100 6.90 15.23 10.96
N ALA A 101 6.81 15.22 9.63
CA ALA A 101 5.87 16.09 8.92
C ALA A 101 4.43 15.79 9.33
N ALA A 102 3.64 16.85 9.55
CA ALA A 102 2.24 16.74 9.97
C ALA A 102 1.29 16.43 8.79
N THR A 103 1.78 15.77 7.75
CA THR A 103 0.95 15.32 6.64
C THR A 103 0.38 13.96 6.95
N ALA A 104 -0.91 13.88 7.23
CA ALA A 104 -1.56 12.66 7.68
C ALA A 104 -3.02 12.59 7.22
N VAL A 105 -3.55 11.39 7.25
CA VAL A 105 -4.98 11.09 7.07
C VAL A 105 -5.48 10.42 8.32
N LEU A 106 -6.59 10.89 8.86
CA LEU A 106 -7.27 10.24 9.99
C LEU A 106 -8.30 9.25 9.47
N ILE A 107 -8.16 8.02 9.91
CA ILE A 107 -9.02 6.90 9.52
C ILE A 107 -9.60 6.31 10.80
N PRO A 108 -10.92 6.05 10.89
CA PRO A 108 -11.56 5.45 12.06
C PRO A 108 -11.27 3.95 12.14
N ALA A 109 -10.03 3.61 12.43
CA ALA A 109 -9.53 2.26 12.60
C ALA A 109 -8.58 2.19 13.81
N SER A 110 -8.58 1.07 14.50
CA SER A 110 -7.71 0.86 15.68
C SER A 110 -6.25 0.64 15.31
N CYS A 111 -5.99 0.17 14.09
CA CYS A 111 -4.64 -0.07 13.58
C CYS A 111 -4.62 -0.06 12.03
N SER A 112 -3.42 -0.04 11.47
CA SER A 112 -3.22 -0.06 10.01
C SER A 112 -3.75 -1.32 9.33
N ALA A 113 -3.70 -2.47 10.00
CA ALA A 113 -4.26 -3.71 9.49
C ALA A 113 -5.78 -3.63 9.34
N GLU A 114 -6.48 -3.06 10.33
CA GLU A 114 -7.92 -2.82 10.25
C GLU A 114 -8.26 -1.82 9.15
N ALA A 115 -7.50 -0.74 9.03
CA ALA A 115 -7.71 0.24 7.96
C ALA A 115 -7.67 -0.41 6.58
N VAL A 116 -6.68 -1.26 6.32
CA VAL A 116 -6.57 -1.98 5.05
C VAL A 116 -7.69 -3.01 4.89
N ALA A 117 -8.00 -3.77 5.94
CA ALA A 117 -8.99 -4.85 5.85
C ALA A 117 -10.44 -4.36 5.71
N ARG A 118 -10.78 -3.21 6.30
CA ARG A 118 -12.17 -2.75 6.42
C ARG A 118 -12.52 -1.55 5.54
N LEU A 119 -11.51 -0.83 5.01
CA LEU A 119 -11.71 0.36 4.19
C LEU A 119 -12.68 1.38 4.82
N PRO A 120 -12.50 1.76 6.07
CA PRO A 120 -13.39 2.75 6.67
C PRO A 120 -13.24 4.10 5.97
N GLU A 121 -14.32 4.88 5.93
CA GLU A 121 -14.28 6.22 5.33
C GLU A 121 -13.25 7.11 6.04
N THR A 122 -12.49 7.87 5.26
CA THR A 122 -11.53 8.84 5.79
C THR A 122 -12.24 9.97 6.52
N CYS A 123 -11.91 10.19 7.80
CA CYS A 123 -12.52 11.24 8.60
C CYS A 123 -12.03 12.64 8.21
N CYS A 124 -10.72 12.82 8.11
CA CYS A 124 -10.13 14.09 7.68
C CYS A 124 -8.70 13.92 7.15
N ARG A 125 -8.25 14.95 6.44
CA ARG A 125 -6.87 15.07 5.96
C ARG A 125 -6.20 16.23 6.71
N ILE A 126 -4.97 16.02 7.16
CA ILE A 126 -4.08 17.04 7.73
C ILE A 126 -2.95 17.24 6.72
N ALA A 127 -2.73 18.48 6.29
CA ALA A 127 -1.68 18.84 5.32
C ALA A 127 -0.89 20.05 5.82
#